data_df19d91fd9da447aad96232855e94fd3
#
_entry.id   df19d91fd9da447aad96232855e94fd3
#
_cell.length_a   1.000
_cell.length_b   1.000
_cell.length_c   1.000
_cell.angle_alpha   90.00
_cell.angle_beta   90.00
_cell.angle_gamma   90.00
#
_symmetry.space_group_name_H-M   'P 1'
#
loop_
_entity.id
_entity.type
_entity.pdbx_description
1 polymer ?
#
loop_
_entity_poly.entity_id
_entity_poly.type
_entity_poly.pdbx_seq_one_letter_code
_entity_poly.pdbx_strand_id
1 'polypeptide(L)'
;MVNLQEAEDLFNTVRVSARRFEDSPFLERQDTTEMIRGVYADRFFAIYNGEDPLKKYWTLRRNALLFDVPEKPIEITGPDSVAFLEKVFTRKVKDMKIGRGYYAIACTPQGGIFMDGVMFRFDETKFWYVQADGALETWLIAHSENFDVKISDPNSRVLQIQGPASMEIMNLLSDR
;
A
#
# COMPACT_ATOMS: atom_id res chain seq x y z
N MET A 1 11.14 19.68 11.65
CA MET A 1 11.38 20.43 10.38
C MET A 1 12.81 20.17 9.97
N VAL A 2 13.01 19.59 8.79
CA VAL A 2 14.35 19.50 8.23
C VAL A 2 14.85 20.94 8.04
N ASN A 3 16.00 21.26 8.65
CA ASN A 3 16.61 22.57 8.44
C ASN A 3 17.06 22.64 6.98
N LEU A 4 16.41 23.46 6.17
CA LEU A 4 16.74 23.59 4.75
C LEU A 4 18.19 24.06 4.52
N GLN A 5 18.81 24.71 5.51
CA GLN A 5 20.22 25.09 5.45
C GLN A 5 21.16 23.90 5.60
N GLU A 6 20.79 22.87 6.36
CA GLU A 6 21.58 21.64 6.46
C GLU A 6 21.40 20.70 5.25
N ALA A 7 20.37 20.93 4.45
CA ALA A 7 20.14 20.19 3.20
C ALA A 7 20.94 20.74 2.02
N GLU A 8 21.56 21.91 2.13
CA GLU A 8 22.37 22.53 1.06
C GLU A 8 23.56 21.68 0.61
N ASP A 9 24.12 20.87 1.51
CA ASP A 9 25.30 20.03 1.19
C ASP A 9 24.96 18.70 0.51
N LEU A 10 23.68 18.31 0.45
CA LEU A 10 23.28 17.00 -0.09
C LEU A 10 22.31 17.07 -1.28
N PHE A 11 21.36 18.00 -1.29
CA PHE A 11 20.37 18.11 -2.37
C PHE A 11 19.81 19.52 -2.50
N ASN A 12 20.15 20.21 -3.58
CA ASN A 12 19.60 21.54 -3.90
C ASN A 12 18.15 21.50 -4.44
N THR A 13 17.43 20.41 -4.33
CA THR A 13 16.14 20.24 -4.94
C THR A 13 15.06 20.02 -3.89
N VAL A 14 14.11 20.96 -3.83
CA VAL A 14 12.87 20.79 -3.08
C VAL A 14 11.76 20.38 -4.03
N ARG A 15 11.14 19.24 -3.80
CA ARG A 15 9.97 18.82 -4.57
C ARG A 15 8.75 19.60 -4.10
N VAL A 16 8.21 20.45 -4.97
CA VAL A 16 6.91 21.12 -4.76
C VAL A 16 5.83 20.31 -5.47
N SER A 17 4.78 19.93 -4.76
CA SER A 17 3.66 19.18 -5.30
C SER A 17 2.35 19.85 -4.90
N ALA A 18 1.42 19.96 -5.85
CA ALA A 18 0.05 20.40 -5.59
C ALA A 18 -0.85 19.27 -5.06
N ARG A 19 -0.34 18.05 -4.96
CA ARG A 19 -1.09 16.91 -4.41
C ARG A 19 -1.38 17.15 -2.93
N ARG A 20 -2.59 16.82 -2.54
CA ARG A 20 -2.97 16.73 -1.12
C ARG A 20 -2.59 15.33 -0.62
N PHE A 21 -1.96 15.30 0.54
CA PHE A 21 -1.58 14.06 1.19
C PHE A 21 -2.53 13.79 2.36
N GLU A 22 -2.86 12.52 2.54
CA GLU A 22 -3.67 12.07 3.66
C GLU A 22 -2.77 11.69 4.83
N ASP A 23 -3.16 12.09 6.04
CA ASP A 23 -2.54 11.58 7.25
C ASP A 23 -3.00 10.14 7.51
N SER A 24 -2.10 9.33 8.07
CA SER A 24 -2.50 8.06 8.64
C SER A 24 -3.38 8.28 9.88
N PRO A 25 -4.46 7.51 10.09
CA PRO A 25 -5.26 7.57 11.30
C PRO A 25 -4.48 7.17 12.56
N PHE A 26 -3.31 6.59 12.39
CA PHE A 26 -2.43 6.18 13.49
C PHE A 26 -1.33 7.20 13.77
N LEU A 27 -1.25 8.28 13.00
CA LEU A 27 -0.16 9.26 13.07
C LEU A 27 -0.03 9.86 14.47
N GLU A 28 -1.14 10.25 15.10
CA GLU A 28 -1.14 10.85 16.45
C GLU A 28 -0.50 9.94 17.52
N ARG A 29 -0.53 8.63 17.31
CA ARG A 29 0.07 7.66 18.25
C ARG A 29 1.57 7.45 18.02
N GLN A 30 2.07 7.95 16.92
CA GLN A 30 3.47 7.82 16.52
C GLN A 30 4.17 9.19 16.52
N ASP A 31 3.40 10.28 16.55
CA ASP A 31 3.93 11.64 16.42
C ASP A 31 4.83 12.00 17.60
N THR A 32 6.07 12.30 17.30
CA THR A 32 7.09 12.76 18.24
C THR A 32 7.79 13.98 17.65
N THR A 33 8.52 14.73 18.50
CA THR A 33 9.33 15.87 18.05
C THR A 33 10.48 15.45 17.12
N GLU A 34 10.86 14.18 17.15
CA GLU A 34 11.95 13.60 16.35
C GLU A 34 11.46 12.85 15.12
N MET A 35 10.13 12.85 14.88
CA MET A 35 9.57 12.12 13.75
C MET A 35 10.01 12.71 12.42
N ILE A 36 10.53 11.83 11.55
CA ILE A 36 10.75 12.11 10.13
C ILE A 36 9.60 11.46 9.34
N ARG A 37 8.88 12.29 8.59
CA ARG A 37 7.76 11.86 7.77
C ARG A 37 8.18 11.67 6.32
N GLY A 38 7.63 10.63 5.69
CA GLY A 38 7.70 10.40 4.26
C GLY A 38 6.32 10.52 3.62
N VAL A 39 6.31 10.51 2.29
CA VAL A 39 5.10 10.43 1.48
C VAL A 39 5.21 9.22 0.57
N TYR A 40 4.18 8.39 0.59
CA TYR A 40 4.08 7.20 -0.24
C TYR A 40 2.60 6.90 -0.52
N ALA A 41 2.24 6.61 -1.76
CA ALA A 41 0.85 6.41 -2.18
C ALA A 41 -0.10 7.56 -1.76
N ASP A 42 0.39 8.82 -1.89
CA ASP A 42 -0.29 10.04 -1.48
C ASP A 42 -0.66 10.11 0.02
N ARG A 43 0.04 9.36 0.87
CA ARG A 43 -0.16 9.34 2.33
C ARG A 43 1.11 9.70 3.08
N PHE A 44 0.94 10.44 4.17
CA PHE A 44 2.02 10.63 5.15
C PHE A 44 2.18 9.39 6.02
N PHE A 45 3.42 9.03 6.30
CA PHE A 45 3.75 7.97 7.23
C PHE A 45 5.05 8.28 7.97
N ALA A 46 5.26 7.62 9.11
CA ALA A 46 6.50 7.75 9.88
C ALA A 46 7.60 6.90 9.22
N ILE A 47 8.68 7.55 8.76
CA ILE A 47 9.91 6.88 8.36
C ILE A 47 10.73 6.56 9.61
N TYR A 48 10.79 7.51 10.53
CA TYR A 48 11.56 7.43 11.76
C TYR A 48 10.85 8.24 12.85
N ASN A 49 10.79 7.74 14.06
CA ASN A 49 10.08 8.35 15.17
C ASN A 49 10.94 8.56 16.44
N GLY A 50 12.26 8.70 16.26
CA GLY A 50 13.19 8.97 17.37
C GLY A 50 13.67 7.74 18.13
N GLU A 51 13.21 6.53 17.78
CA GLU A 51 13.62 5.32 18.47
C GLU A 51 14.96 4.77 17.97
N ASP A 52 15.69 4.07 18.87
CA ASP A 52 16.93 3.39 18.53
C ASP A 52 16.73 2.32 17.44
N PRO A 53 17.32 2.49 16.24
CA PRO A 53 17.14 1.55 15.13
C PRO A 53 17.65 0.14 15.44
N LEU A 54 18.74 0.02 16.22
CA LEU A 54 19.32 -1.26 16.57
C LEU A 54 18.40 -2.03 17.53
N LYS A 55 17.82 -1.33 18.50
CA LYS A 55 16.83 -1.90 19.40
C LYS A 55 15.60 -2.37 18.63
N LYS A 56 15.07 -1.56 17.69
CA LYS A 56 13.95 -1.95 16.82
C LYS A 56 14.29 -3.16 15.97
N TYR A 57 15.47 -3.20 15.37
CA TYR A 57 15.90 -4.36 14.57
C TYR A 57 15.84 -5.65 15.41
N TRP A 58 16.41 -5.64 16.61
CA TRP A 58 16.41 -6.82 17.47
C TRP A 58 15.02 -7.16 18.02
N THR A 59 14.17 -6.16 18.26
CA THR A 59 12.76 -6.40 18.62
C THR A 59 12.04 -7.11 17.48
N LEU A 60 12.22 -6.65 16.23
CA LEU A 60 11.67 -7.31 15.05
C LEU A 60 12.13 -8.76 14.91
N ARG A 61 13.41 -9.02 15.17
CA ARG A 61 14.00 -10.37 15.01
C ARG A 61 13.62 -11.35 16.12
N ARG A 62 13.26 -10.86 17.30
CA ARG A 62 13.04 -11.69 18.51
C ARG A 62 11.60 -11.70 19.00
N ASN A 63 10.84 -10.64 18.69
CA ASN A 63 9.46 -10.45 19.13
C ASN A 63 8.56 -10.08 17.93
N ALA A 64 7.97 -8.90 17.94
CA ALA A 64 7.23 -8.35 16.80
C ALA A 64 7.27 -6.82 16.80
N LEU A 65 7.07 -6.24 15.62
CA LEU A 65 6.83 -4.80 15.42
C LEU A 65 5.55 -4.61 14.61
N LEU A 66 4.87 -3.50 14.90
CA LEU A 66 3.73 -3.00 14.14
C LEU A 66 4.20 -1.86 13.24
N PHE A 67 3.89 -1.94 11.96
CA PHE A 67 4.17 -0.92 10.97
C PHE A 67 2.88 -0.32 10.43
N ASP A 68 2.85 1.00 10.36
CA ASP A 68 1.84 1.74 9.61
C ASP A 68 2.30 1.80 8.15
N VAL A 69 1.66 1.01 7.29
CA VAL A 69 2.06 0.88 5.89
C VAL A 69 1.15 1.75 5.04
N PRO A 70 1.69 2.74 4.32
CA PRO A 70 0.88 3.72 3.58
C PRO A 70 0.33 3.20 2.25
N GLU A 71 0.45 1.92 1.97
CA GLU A 71 -0.13 1.30 0.77
C GLU A 71 -1.65 1.53 0.69
N LYS A 72 -2.12 1.83 -0.52
CA LYS A 72 -3.52 2.16 -0.78
C LYS A 72 -4.21 1.02 -1.53
N PRO A 73 -5.15 0.31 -0.88
CA PRO A 73 -6.01 -0.64 -1.58
C PRO A 73 -6.93 0.08 -2.58
N ILE A 74 -7.17 -0.54 -3.72
CA ILE A 74 -8.17 -0.14 -4.70
C ILE A 74 -9.18 -1.27 -4.82
N GLU A 75 -10.46 -0.97 -4.70
CA GLU A 75 -11.55 -1.93 -4.88
C GLU A 75 -12.03 -1.92 -6.33
N ILE A 76 -12.15 -3.10 -6.90
CA ILE A 76 -12.71 -3.35 -8.23
C ILE A 76 -13.88 -4.31 -8.08
N THR A 77 -15.08 -3.87 -8.50
CA THR A 77 -16.31 -4.67 -8.46
C THR A 77 -17.04 -4.60 -9.78
N GLY A 78 -17.88 -5.60 -10.05
CA GLY A 78 -18.73 -5.62 -11.24
C GLY A 78 -18.67 -6.94 -12.01
N PRO A 79 -19.66 -7.21 -12.85
CA PRO A 79 -19.77 -8.48 -13.59
C PRO A 79 -18.56 -8.75 -14.48
N ASP A 80 -17.93 -7.69 -15.02
CA ASP A 80 -16.79 -7.82 -15.91
C ASP A 80 -15.44 -7.73 -15.19
N SER A 81 -15.41 -7.72 -13.85
CA SER A 81 -14.18 -7.51 -13.05
C SER A 81 -13.08 -8.52 -13.38
N VAL A 82 -13.41 -9.80 -13.59
CA VAL A 82 -12.42 -10.82 -13.94
C VAL A 82 -11.80 -10.54 -15.32
N ALA A 83 -12.64 -10.31 -16.33
CA ALA A 83 -12.17 -10.05 -17.70
C ALA A 83 -11.36 -8.74 -17.79
N PHE A 84 -11.81 -7.72 -17.08
CA PHE A 84 -11.11 -6.44 -16.95
C PHE A 84 -9.72 -6.61 -16.32
N LEU A 85 -9.65 -7.30 -15.19
CA LEU A 85 -8.39 -7.53 -14.48
C LEU A 85 -7.43 -8.40 -15.29
N GLU A 86 -7.92 -9.40 -16.06
CA GLU A 86 -7.10 -10.18 -16.99
C GLU A 86 -6.56 -9.37 -18.17
N LYS A 87 -7.26 -8.27 -18.55
CA LYS A 87 -6.75 -7.32 -19.56
C LYS A 87 -5.60 -6.46 -19.03
N VAL A 88 -5.70 -6.05 -17.74
CA VAL A 88 -4.75 -5.11 -17.15
C VAL A 88 -3.53 -5.80 -16.56
N PHE A 89 -3.72 -6.95 -15.94
CA PHE A 89 -2.66 -7.64 -15.21
C PHE A 89 -2.18 -8.90 -15.93
N THR A 90 -0.92 -9.27 -15.70
CA THR A 90 -0.28 -10.47 -16.29
C THR A 90 -0.73 -11.78 -15.62
N ARG A 91 -1.70 -11.73 -14.67
CA ARG A 91 -2.19 -12.89 -13.95
C ARG A 91 -3.49 -13.45 -14.56
N LYS A 92 -3.63 -14.78 -14.56
CA LYS A 92 -4.92 -15.43 -14.84
C LYS A 92 -5.85 -15.28 -13.63
N VAL A 93 -6.69 -14.25 -13.67
CA VAL A 93 -7.55 -13.84 -12.53
C VAL A 93 -8.69 -14.84 -12.33
N LYS A 94 -9.21 -15.43 -13.40
CA LYS A 94 -10.26 -16.46 -13.32
C LYS A 94 -9.86 -17.67 -12.47
N ASP A 95 -8.56 -18.00 -12.44
CA ASP A 95 -8.04 -19.14 -11.69
C ASP A 95 -7.75 -18.83 -10.21
N MET A 96 -7.91 -17.58 -9.80
CA MET A 96 -7.72 -17.17 -8.41
C MET A 96 -8.84 -17.71 -7.52
N LYS A 97 -8.47 -18.29 -6.39
CA LYS A 97 -9.43 -18.78 -5.38
C LYS A 97 -9.97 -17.61 -4.55
N ILE A 98 -11.27 -17.64 -4.27
CA ILE A 98 -11.92 -16.69 -3.35
C ILE A 98 -11.28 -16.81 -1.95
N GLY A 99 -11.12 -15.67 -1.26
CA GLY A 99 -10.46 -15.58 0.03
C GLY A 99 -8.93 -15.68 -0.01
N ARG A 100 -8.32 -15.53 -1.20
CA ARG A 100 -6.86 -15.59 -1.36
C ARG A 100 -6.30 -14.33 -2.01
N GLY A 101 -5.05 -14.03 -1.65
CA GLY A 101 -4.23 -12.98 -2.27
C GLY A 101 -3.19 -13.58 -3.19
N TYR A 102 -2.92 -12.90 -4.30
CA TYR A 102 -1.94 -13.29 -5.32
C TYR A 102 -1.17 -12.08 -5.79
N TYR A 103 0.14 -12.24 -5.93
CA TYR A 103 0.96 -11.21 -6.54
C TYR A 103 0.59 -11.03 -8.01
N ALA A 104 0.37 -9.79 -8.43
CA ALA A 104 -0.04 -9.46 -9.80
C ALA A 104 0.70 -8.20 -10.28
N ILE A 105 1.10 -8.22 -11.56
CA ILE A 105 1.89 -7.17 -12.19
C ILE A 105 1.08 -6.59 -13.34
N ALA A 106 0.97 -5.26 -13.39
CA ALA A 106 0.49 -4.51 -14.55
C ALA A 106 1.68 -4.05 -15.39
N CYS A 107 1.61 -4.21 -16.70
CA CYS A 107 2.66 -3.82 -17.63
C CYS A 107 2.19 -2.75 -18.60
N THR A 108 3.13 -1.93 -19.06
CA THR A 108 2.92 -1.05 -20.23
C THR A 108 2.87 -1.87 -21.51
N PRO A 109 2.35 -1.32 -22.64
CA PRO A 109 2.36 -1.99 -23.93
C PRO A 109 3.76 -2.42 -24.41
N GLN A 110 4.81 -1.77 -23.92
CA GLN A 110 6.21 -2.11 -24.25
C GLN A 110 6.79 -3.19 -23.34
N GLY A 111 5.99 -3.76 -22.40
CA GLY A 111 6.40 -4.81 -21.48
C GLY A 111 7.14 -4.32 -20.23
N GLY A 112 7.26 -3.02 -20.01
CA GLY A 112 7.78 -2.46 -18.76
C GLY A 112 6.79 -2.64 -17.62
N ILE A 113 7.28 -2.91 -16.41
CA ILE A 113 6.44 -2.95 -15.21
C ILE A 113 5.89 -1.54 -14.94
N PHE A 114 4.56 -1.42 -14.93
CA PHE A 114 3.87 -0.19 -14.55
C PHE A 114 3.56 -0.19 -13.04
N MET A 115 3.06 -1.32 -12.53
CA MET A 115 2.71 -1.50 -11.14
C MET A 115 2.84 -2.96 -10.73
N ASP A 116 3.28 -3.20 -9.53
CA ASP A 116 3.27 -4.51 -8.89
C ASP A 116 2.58 -4.42 -7.52
N GLY A 117 2.00 -5.53 -7.07
CA GLY A 117 1.28 -5.57 -5.80
C GLY A 117 0.50 -6.86 -5.60
N VAL A 118 -0.36 -6.87 -4.60
CA VAL A 118 -1.14 -8.03 -4.22
C VAL A 118 -2.62 -7.81 -4.56
N MET A 119 -3.16 -8.71 -5.37
CA MET A 119 -4.58 -8.78 -5.70
C MET A 119 -5.26 -9.79 -4.78
N PHE A 120 -6.29 -9.37 -4.06
CA PHE A 120 -7.15 -10.21 -3.23
C PHE A 120 -8.48 -10.43 -3.94
N ARG A 121 -8.97 -11.67 -3.94
CA ARG A 121 -10.31 -12.01 -4.43
C ARG A 121 -11.22 -12.30 -3.27
N PHE A 122 -12.25 -11.46 -3.04
CA PHE A 122 -13.20 -11.61 -1.93
C PHE A 122 -14.42 -12.45 -2.31
N ASP A 123 -14.90 -12.29 -3.55
CA ASP A 123 -15.98 -13.12 -4.13
C ASP A 123 -15.81 -13.23 -5.65
N GLU A 124 -16.88 -13.64 -6.36
CA GLU A 124 -16.85 -13.85 -7.81
C GLU A 124 -16.52 -12.56 -8.58
N THR A 125 -16.98 -11.41 -8.08
CA THR A 125 -16.90 -10.12 -8.78
C THR A 125 -16.29 -8.99 -7.94
N LYS A 126 -15.68 -9.32 -6.80
CA LYS A 126 -15.11 -8.33 -5.88
C LYS A 126 -13.63 -8.61 -5.62
N PHE A 127 -12.80 -7.62 -5.94
CA PHE A 127 -11.36 -7.67 -5.80
C PHE A 127 -10.84 -6.41 -5.11
N TRP A 128 -9.78 -6.57 -4.33
CA TRP A 128 -8.92 -5.47 -3.93
C TRP A 128 -7.53 -5.66 -4.51
N TYR A 129 -6.93 -4.56 -4.93
CA TYR A 129 -5.52 -4.54 -5.30
C TYR A 129 -4.78 -3.58 -4.37
N VAL A 130 -3.84 -4.11 -3.61
CA VAL A 130 -2.98 -3.31 -2.72
C VAL A 130 -1.75 -2.92 -3.54
N GLN A 131 -1.71 -1.65 -3.90
CA GLN A 131 -0.66 -1.09 -4.75
C GLN A 131 0.48 -0.50 -3.92
N ALA A 132 1.65 -0.47 -4.54
CA ALA A 132 2.76 0.39 -4.16
C ALA A 132 2.47 1.88 -4.49
N ASP A 133 3.49 2.72 -4.47
CA ASP A 133 3.35 4.13 -4.92
C ASP A 133 3.09 4.22 -6.43
N GLY A 134 2.19 5.10 -6.83
CA GLY A 134 1.88 5.34 -8.25
C GLY A 134 0.41 5.57 -8.56
N ALA A 135 0.09 5.76 -9.84
CA ALA A 135 -1.21 6.20 -10.34
C ALA A 135 -2.07 5.03 -10.88
N LEU A 136 -2.08 3.88 -10.21
CA LEU A 136 -2.80 2.70 -10.71
C LEU A 136 -4.31 2.93 -10.81
N GLU A 137 -4.93 3.63 -9.88
CA GLU A 137 -6.36 3.95 -9.95
C GLU A 137 -6.71 4.66 -11.26
N THR A 138 -5.94 5.68 -11.62
CA THR A 138 -6.10 6.40 -12.90
C THR A 138 -5.88 5.47 -14.10
N TRP A 139 -4.90 4.58 -14.02
CA TRP A 139 -4.64 3.58 -15.05
C TRP A 139 -5.82 2.61 -15.23
N LEU A 140 -6.37 2.10 -14.13
CA LEU A 140 -7.55 1.22 -14.16
C LEU A 140 -8.75 1.93 -14.77
N ILE A 141 -9.04 3.18 -14.35
CA ILE A 141 -10.14 3.98 -14.90
C ILE A 141 -9.95 4.17 -16.42
N ALA A 142 -8.75 4.50 -16.87
CA ALA A 142 -8.47 4.71 -18.30
C ALA A 142 -8.65 3.44 -19.16
N HIS A 143 -8.58 2.24 -18.57
CA HIS A 143 -8.72 0.96 -19.27
C HIS A 143 -10.09 0.30 -19.10
N SER A 144 -11.01 0.92 -18.35
CA SER A 144 -12.31 0.33 -18.00
C SER A 144 -13.44 0.61 -19.01
N GLU A 145 -13.21 1.41 -20.05
CA GLU A 145 -14.25 1.97 -20.96
C GLU A 145 -15.27 0.95 -21.48
N ASN A 146 -14.85 -0.30 -21.74
CA ASN A 146 -15.72 -1.32 -22.31
C ASN A 146 -16.07 -2.45 -21.32
N PHE A 147 -15.99 -2.18 -20.02
CA PHE A 147 -16.26 -3.15 -18.96
C PHE A 147 -17.24 -2.60 -17.95
N ASP A 148 -18.20 -3.42 -17.57
CA ASP A 148 -19.11 -3.11 -16.45
C ASP A 148 -18.40 -3.37 -15.12
N VAL A 149 -17.57 -2.41 -14.73
CA VAL A 149 -16.78 -2.42 -13.49
C VAL A 149 -16.88 -1.08 -12.78
N LYS A 150 -16.85 -1.14 -11.45
CA LYS A 150 -16.68 0.02 -10.58
C LYS A 150 -15.30 -0.06 -9.92
N ILE A 151 -14.56 1.03 -10.01
CA ILE A 151 -13.26 1.22 -9.36
C ILE A 151 -13.44 2.26 -8.28
N SER A 152 -13.01 1.98 -7.05
CA SER A 152 -13.20 2.86 -5.90
C SER A 152 -12.16 2.65 -4.81
N ASP A 153 -11.94 3.68 -3.98
CA ASP A 153 -11.20 3.57 -2.74
C ASP A 153 -12.09 2.91 -1.67
N PRO A 154 -11.73 1.74 -1.11
CA PRO A 154 -12.48 1.10 -0.03
C PRO A 154 -12.30 1.80 1.32
N ASN A 155 -11.57 2.92 1.36
CA ASN A 155 -11.22 3.68 2.57
C ASN A 155 -10.55 2.82 3.66
N SER A 156 -9.69 1.91 3.23
CA SER A 156 -8.95 1.00 4.10
C SER A 156 -7.56 1.55 4.44
N ARG A 157 -7.01 1.06 5.54
CA ARG A 157 -5.63 1.34 5.97
C ARG A 157 -4.93 0.02 6.27
N VAL A 158 -3.64 -0.05 5.98
CA VAL A 158 -2.84 -1.26 6.13
C VAL A 158 -1.95 -1.13 7.36
N LEU A 159 -2.11 -2.04 8.30
CA LEU A 159 -1.16 -2.26 9.39
C LEU A 159 -0.46 -3.60 9.16
N GLN A 160 0.83 -3.62 9.36
CA GLN A 160 1.65 -4.82 9.20
C GLN A 160 2.28 -5.20 10.54
N ILE A 161 2.00 -6.40 11.00
CA ILE A 161 2.66 -7.01 12.17
C ILE A 161 3.71 -7.97 11.65
N GLN A 162 4.98 -7.75 12.02
CA GLN A 162 6.10 -8.59 11.62
C GLN A 162 6.92 -9.05 12.82
N GLY A 163 7.41 -10.28 12.75
CA GLY A 163 8.30 -10.88 13.75
C GLY A 163 7.82 -12.26 14.19
N PRO A 164 8.65 -13.01 14.95
CA PRO A 164 8.32 -14.36 15.40
C PRO A 164 7.03 -14.44 16.22
N ALA A 165 6.70 -13.41 17.01
CA ALA A 165 5.50 -13.37 17.85
C ALA A 165 4.25 -12.84 17.11
N SER A 166 4.29 -12.55 15.81
CA SER A 166 3.17 -11.95 15.08
C SER A 166 1.89 -12.79 15.12
N MET A 167 2.00 -14.11 15.00
CA MET A 167 0.84 -15.01 15.07
C MET A 167 0.22 -15.06 16.47
N GLU A 168 1.04 -15.02 17.52
CA GLU A 168 0.56 -14.98 18.91
C GLU A 168 -0.25 -13.70 19.15
N ILE A 169 0.27 -12.54 18.69
CA ILE A 169 -0.44 -11.26 18.77
C ILE A 169 -1.75 -11.30 17.98
N MET A 170 -1.73 -11.84 16.75
CA MET A 170 -2.94 -11.94 15.93
C MET A 170 -4.01 -12.84 16.59
N ASN A 171 -3.61 -13.91 17.24
CA ASN A 171 -4.53 -14.80 17.97
C ASN A 171 -5.17 -14.12 19.20
N LEU A 172 -4.51 -13.12 19.80
CA LEU A 172 -5.09 -12.31 20.87
C LEU A 172 -6.09 -11.28 20.37
N LEU A 173 -6.02 -10.91 19.09
CA LEU A 173 -6.87 -9.90 18.45
C LEU A 173 -8.03 -10.53 17.65
N SER A 174 -8.06 -11.83 17.50
CA SER A 174 -9.05 -12.54 16.69
C SER A 174 -9.70 -13.64 17.50
N ASP A 175 -11.03 -13.72 17.41
CA ASP A 175 -11.86 -14.76 18.03
C ASP A 175 -11.90 -16.08 17.20
N ARG A 176 -10.99 -16.25 16.24
CA ARG A 176 -10.96 -17.38 15.29
C ARG A 176 -9.71 -18.22 15.47
#